data_2e2e741654c441ca227ed161f9488d76
#
_entry.id   2e2e741654c441ca227ed161f9488d76
#
_cell.length_a   1.000
_cell.length_b   1.000
_cell.length_c   1.000
_cell.angle_alpha   90.00
_cell.angle_beta   90.00
_cell.angle_gamma   90.00
#
_symmetry.space_group_name_H-M   'P 1'
#
loop_
_entity.id
_entity.type
_entity.pdbx_description
1 polymer ?
#
loop_
_entity_poly.entity_id
_entity_poly.type
_entity_poly.pdbx_seq_one_letter_code
_entity_poly.pdbx_strand_id
1 'polypeptide(L)'
;LIPVIPRPGENLYVLAGGDGCHYRFFSVHRSHGHYDGHIPTLRITIPEFAEKFQKRGLFRIKVNLMATIRHVDAEGTIDAPERVPIIDLSGSGMSFAWTKRVSVGTGVALDINDIPGVGTLELMSKVMRVTRIEREDDMPIYHIGIQFQAVSRSMRDKIIRYLFQVQRAQVERVDNDE
;
A
#
# COMPACT_ATOMS: atom_id res chain seq x y z
N LEU A 1 18.23 6.47 8.34
CA LEU A 1 18.92 5.27 7.82
C LEU A 1 19.98 5.73 6.85
N ILE A 2 21.24 5.46 7.13
CA ILE A 2 22.35 5.72 6.21
C ILE A 2 22.30 4.58 5.17
N PRO A 3 22.25 4.87 3.87
CA PRO A 3 22.26 3.83 2.86
C PRO A 3 23.59 3.06 2.93
N VAL A 4 23.50 1.74 3.06
CA VAL A 4 24.68 0.88 2.99
C VAL A 4 24.99 0.67 1.49
N ILE A 5 26.14 1.17 1.06
CA ILE A 5 26.62 0.98 -0.31
C ILE A 5 27.46 -0.30 -0.33
N PRO A 6 27.04 -1.34 -1.09
CA PRO A 6 27.78 -2.60 -1.17
C PRO A 6 29.13 -2.39 -1.88
N ARG A 7 30.10 -3.24 -1.56
CA ARG A 7 31.42 -3.22 -2.22
C ARG A 7 31.37 -4.00 -3.55
N PRO A 8 32.19 -3.63 -4.54
CA PRO A 8 32.34 -4.46 -5.74
C PRO A 8 32.72 -5.90 -5.37
N GLY A 9 32.04 -6.86 -5.99
CA GLY A 9 32.19 -8.29 -5.70
C GLY A 9 31.25 -8.85 -4.63
N GLU A 10 30.52 -8.00 -3.88
CA GLU A 10 29.53 -8.49 -2.90
C GLU A 10 28.29 -9.09 -3.57
N ASN A 11 27.79 -10.18 -2.97
CA ASN A 11 26.53 -10.81 -3.38
C ASN A 11 25.35 -9.97 -2.90
N LEU A 12 24.42 -9.73 -3.80
CA LEU A 12 23.19 -8.99 -3.53
C LEU A 12 21.98 -9.89 -3.71
N TYR A 13 21.03 -9.76 -2.78
CA TYR A 13 19.69 -10.25 -2.97
C TYR A 13 18.81 -9.08 -3.41
N VAL A 14 18.36 -9.12 -4.65
CA VAL A 14 17.64 -8.02 -5.30
C VAL A 14 16.15 -8.32 -5.33
N LEU A 15 15.35 -7.32 -4.91
CA LEU A 15 13.90 -7.30 -5.04
C LEU A 15 13.53 -6.20 -6.01
N ALA A 16 13.04 -6.55 -7.18
CA ALA A 16 12.58 -5.61 -8.19
C ALA A 16 11.07 -5.61 -8.31
N GLY A 17 10.46 -4.44 -8.42
CA GLY A 17 9.05 -4.28 -8.77
C GLY A 17 8.89 -4.26 -10.29
N GLY A 18 7.91 -5.01 -10.81
CA GLY A 18 7.48 -4.98 -12.20
C GLY A 18 5.96 -4.83 -12.29
N ASP A 19 5.41 -4.89 -13.49
CA ASP A 19 3.98 -4.74 -13.75
C ASP A 19 3.15 -5.81 -13.01
N GLY A 20 2.52 -5.38 -11.91
CA GLY A 20 1.64 -6.20 -11.08
C GLY A 20 2.31 -7.31 -10.26
N CYS A 21 3.62 -7.48 -10.34
CA CYS A 21 4.35 -8.52 -9.62
C CYS A 21 5.71 -8.04 -9.09
N HIS A 22 6.41 -8.91 -8.37
CA HIS A 22 7.77 -8.68 -7.93
C HIS A 22 8.66 -9.77 -8.49
N TYR A 23 9.93 -9.43 -8.68
CA TYR A 23 10.99 -10.37 -9.05
C TYR A 23 12.03 -10.39 -7.94
N ARG A 24 12.58 -11.54 -7.66
CA ARG A 24 13.70 -11.70 -6.73
C ARG A 24 14.80 -12.51 -7.40
N PHE A 25 16.04 -12.10 -7.19
CA PHE A 25 17.19 -12.77 -7.76
C PHE A 25 18.47 -12.46 -6.98
N PHE A 26 19.46 -13.30 -7.12
CA PHE A 26 20.81 -13.04 -6.66
C PHE A 26 21.63 -12.41 -7.79
N SER A 27 22.51 -11.49 -7.43
CA SER A 27 23.40 -10.83 -8.34
C SER A 27 24.68 -10.41 -7.61
N VAL A 28 25.68 -9.98 -8.35
CA VAL A 28 26.95 -9.47 -7.81
C VAL A 28 27.06 -7.99 -8.12
N HIS A 29 27.37 -7.19 -7.11
CA HIS A 29 27.67 -5.78 -7.32
C HIS A 29 28.96 -5.63 -8.11
N ARG A 30 28.94 -4.84 -9.20
CA ARG A 30 30.09 -4.58 -10.05
C ARG A 30 30.73 -3.23 -9.81
N SER A 31 29.93 -2.18 -9.81
CA SER A 31 30.40 -0.81 -9.62
C SER A 31 29.28 0.14 -9.27
N HIS A 32 29.65 1.32 -8.78
CA HIS A 32 28.75 2.45 -8.64
C HIS A 32 28.81 3.33 -9.88
N GLY A 33 27.76 4.13 -10.08
CA GLY A 33 27.70 5.10 -11.14
C GLY A 33 26.56 6.08 -10.93
N HIS A 34 26.35 6.92 -11.94
CA HIS A 34 25.20 7.80 -11.99
C HIS A 34 24.50 7.60 -13.33
N TYR A 35 23.18 7.59 -13.32
CA TYR A 35 22.37 7.68 -14.52
C TYR A 35 21.98 9.14 -14.70
N ASP A 36 22.11 9.64 -15.93
CA ASP A 36 21.81 11.04 -16.29
C ASP A 36 22.54 12.08 -15.39
N GLY A 37 23.78 11.74 -14.98
CA GLY A 37 24.69 12.60 -14.24
C GLY A 37 24.36 12.80 -12.75
N HIS A 38 23.13 12.53 -12.27
CA HIS A 38 22.72 12.84 -10.90
C HIS A 38 21.96 11.72 -10.16
N ILE A 39 21.45 10.72 -10.85
CA ILE A 39 20.76 9.59 -10.20
C ILE A 39 21.80 8.54 -9.80
N PRO A 40 22.05 8.30 -8.50
CA PRO A 40 23.00 7.27 -8.09
C PRO A 40 22.49 5.89 -8.47
N THR A 41 23.37 5.09 -9.07
CA THR A 41 23.07 3.75 -9.58
C THR A 41 24.07 2.72 -9.11
N LEU A 42 23.61 1.49 -8.98
CA LEU A 42 24.44 0.31 -8.78
C LEU A 42 24.43 -0.52 -10.06
N ARG A 43 25.62 -0.81 -10.61
CA ARG A 43 25.76 -1.78 -11.69
C ARG A 43 25.91 -3.16 -11.09
N ILE A 44 25.11 -4.10 -11.55
CA ILE A 44 25.07 -5.47 -11.06
C ILE A 44 25.27 -6.44 -12.23
N THR A 45 25.65 -7.66 -11.93
CA THR A 45 25.68 -8.74 -12.94
C THR A 45 24.25 -9.05 -13.36
N ILE A 46 24.04 -9.33 -14.66
CA ILE A 46 22.75 -9.84 -15.14
C ILE A 46 22.51 -11.20 -14.46
N PRO A 47 21.38 -11.39 -13.74
CA PRO A 47 21.10 -12.65 -13.10
C PRO A 47 20.78 -13.72 -14.14
N GLU A 48 21.23 -14.95 -13.88
CA GLU A 48 20.89 -16.10 -14.73
C GLU A 48 19.41 -16.45 -14.64
N PHE A 49 18.82 -16.28 -13.44
CA PHE A 49 17.41 -16.52 -13.15
C PHE A 49 16.83 -15.40 -12.31
N ALA A 50 15.59 -15.02 -12.62
CA ALA A 50 14.78 -14.15 -11.79
C ALA A 50 13.47 -14.87 -11.45
N GLU A 51 13.23 -15.08 -10.18
CA GLU A 51 11.99 -15.70 -9.70
C GLU A 51 10.90 -14.65 -9.60
N LYS A 52 9.81 -14.86 -10.33
CA LYS A 52 8.60 -14.05 -10.20
C LYS A 52 7.82 -14.48 -8.96
N PHE A 53 7.51 -13.54 -8.07
CA PHE A 53 6.67 -13.85 -6.93
C PHE A 53 5.62 -12.79 -6.66
N GLN A 54 4.47 -13.23 -6.21
CA GLN A 54 3.39 -12.36 -5.80
C GLN A 54 3.47 -12.16 -4.29
N LYS A 55 3.86 -10.95 -3.87
CA LYS A 55 3.97 -10.60 -2.45
C LYS A 55 2.60 -10.44 -1.77
N ARG A 56 1.57 -10.11 -2.55
CA ARG A 56 0.24 -9.85 -2.01
C ARG A 56 -0.67 -11.05 -2.24
N GLY A 57 -1.20 -11.62 -1.16
CA GLY A 57 -2.19 -12.69 -1.23
C GLY A 57 -3.58 -12.20 -1.67
N LEU A 58 -3.85 -10.89 -1.55
CA LEU A 58 -5.09 -10.25 -1.97
C LEU A 58 -4.79 -9.03 -2.84
N PHE A 59 -5.57 -8.87 -3.90
CA PHE A 59 -5.49 -7.71 -4.77
C PHE A 59 -6.06 -6.46 -4.09
N ARG A 60 -5.67 -5.29 -4.60
CA ARG A 60 -6.11 -3.98 -4.13
C ARG A 60 -6.67 -3.20 -5.29
N ILE A 61 -7.81 -2.56 -5.08
CA ILE A 61 -8.50 -1.78 -6.09
C ILE A 61 -8.67 -0.36 -5.59
N LYS A 62 -8.42 0.61 -6.46
CA LYS A 62 -8.77 2.00 -6.21
C LYS A 62 -10.29 2.12 -6.13
N VAL A 63 -10.79 2.73 -5.07
CA VAL A 63 -12.23 2.90 -4.84
C VAL A 63 -12.55 4.36 -4.57
N ASN A 64 -13.75 4.79 -4.94
CA ASN A 64 -14.23 6.13 -4.61
C ASN A 64 -15.16 6.04 -3.38
N LEU A 65 -14.55 5.79 -2.23
CA LEU A 65 -15.25 5.68 -0.94
C LEU A 65 -14.58 6.59 0.08
N MET A 66 -15.36 6.97 1.09
CA MET A 66 -14.88 7.67 2.27
C MET A 66 -14.92 6.72 3.47
N ALA A 67 -13.93 6.83 4.34
CA ALA A 67 -13.94 6.18 5.64
C ALA A 67 -14.03 7.23 6.74
N THR A 68 -14.62 6.86 7.86
CA THR A 68 -14.49 7.56 9.13
C THR A 68 -13.46 6.83 9.96
N ILE A 69 -12.44 7.53 10.40
CA ILE A 69 -11.35 6.97 11.20
C ILE A 69 -11.28 7.67 12.57
N ARG A 70 -10.82 6.91 13.57
CA ARG A 70 -10.50 7.40 14.91
C ARG A 70 -9.16 6.81 15.30
N HIS A 71 -8.23 7.65 15.65
CA HIS A 71 -6.96 7.21 16.22
C HIS A 71 -7.21 6.61 17.62
N VAL A 72 -6.50 5.54 17.94
CA VAL A 72 -6.52 4.90 19.24
C VAL A 72 -5.11 5.02 19.83
N ASP A 73 -4.96 5.76 20.91
CA ASP A 73 -3.66 5.92 21.57
C ASP A 73 -3.21 4.65 22.33
N ALA A 74 -2.06 4.71 22.97
CA ALA A 74 -1.49 3.59 23.71
C ALA A 74 -2.32 3.23 24.97
N GLU A 75 -3.03 4.20 25.51
CA GLU A 75 -3.91 4.09 26.67
C GLU A 75 -5.32 3.59 26.31
N GLY A 76 -5.60 3.46 24.98
CA GLY A 76 -6.90 3.03 24.46
C GLY A 76 -7.91 4.16 24.31
N THR A 77 -7.51 5.43 24.47
CA THR A 77 -8.36 6.59 24.23
C THR A 77 -8.61 6.75 22.73
N ILE A 78 -9.85 7.05 22.38
CA ILE A 78 -10.29 7.19 20.99
C ILE A 78 -10.49 8.67 20.67
N ASP A 79 -9.78 9.17 19.68
CA ASP A 79 -9.93 10.54 19.17
C ASP A 79 -11.30 10.79 18.52
N ALA A 80 -11.59 12.07 18.29
CA ALA A 80 -12.76 12.48 17.52
C ALA A 80 -12.71 11.85 16.09
N PRO A 81 -13.89 11.48 15.54
CA PRO A 81 -13.97 10.88 14.22
C PRO A 81 -13.58 11.88 13.12
N GLU A 82 -12.80 11.41 12.14
CA GLU A 82 -12.42 12.17 10.95
C GLU A 82 -12.74 11.41 9.68
N ARG A 83 -13.28 12.12 8.69
CA ARG A 83 -13.55 11.53 7.36
C ARG A 83 -12.32 11.66 6.48
N VAL A 84 -11.93 10.55 5.87
CA VAL A 84 -10.76 10.45 4.97
C VAL A 84 -11.11 9.76 3.66
N PRO A 85 -10.52 10.17 2.52
CA PRO A 85 -10.70 9.46 1.26
C PRO A 85 -9.90 8.16 1.26
N ILE A 86 -10.54 7.08 0.83
CA ILE A 86 -9.88 5.78 0.61
C ILE A 86 -9.13 5.84 -0.72
N ILE A 87 -7.86 5.47 -0.73
CA ILE A 87 -7.03 5.38 -1.93
C ILE A 87 -7.20 4.02 -2.59
N ASP A 88 -7.04 2.94 -1.81
CA ASP A 88 -7.25 1.57 -2.25
C ASP A 88 -7.85 0.72 -1.13
N LEU A 89 -8.58 -0.33 -1.52
CA LEU A 89 -9.22 -1.29 -0.63
C LEU A 89 -8.88 -2.71 -1.06
N SER A 90 -8.73 -3.61 -0.08
CA SER A 90 -8.55 -5.04 -0.28
C SER A 90 -9.34 -5.83 0.77
N GLY A 91 -9.42 -7.15 0.64
CA GLY A 91 -10.08 -8.01 1.64
C GLY A 91 -9.40 -8.05 3.01
N SER A 92 -8.23 -7.45 3.20
CA SER A 92 -7.47 -7.48 4.46
C SER A 92 -7.01 -6.13 4.96
N GLY A 93 -7.32 -5.04 4.25
CA GLY A 93 -6.89 -3.71 4.63
C GLY A 93 -7.20 -2.67 3.56
N MET A 94 -6.86 -1.45 3.84
CA MET A 94 -6.99 -0.33 2.91
C MET A 94 -5.84 0.65 3.06
N SER A 95 -5.74 1.59 2.13
CA SER A 95 -4.96 2.80 2.31
C SER A 95 -5.82 4.05 2.15
N PHE A 96 -5.47 5.10 2.86
CA PHE A 96 -6.16 6.38 2.84
C PHE A 96 -5.18 7.56 2.94
N ALA A 97 -5.64 8.74 2.54
CA ALA A 97 -4.88 9.98 2.70
C ALA A 97 -5.31 10.70 3.97
N TRP A 98 -4.33 11.18 4.75
CA TRP A 98 -4.58 11.93 5.97
C TRP A 98 -3.58 13.06 6.15
N THR A 99 -4.00 14.14 6.79
CA THR A 99 -3.12 15.28 7.12
C THR A 99 -2.32 15.07 8.41
N LYS A 100 -2.74 14.10 9.24
CA LYS A 100 -2.06 13.78 10.50
C LYS A 100 -1.02 12.69 10.33
N ARG A 101 0.13 12.87 10.96
CA ARG A 101 1.16 11.83 11.06
C ARG A 101 0.81 10.86 12.18
N VAL A 102 0.85 9.57 11.89
CA VAL A 102 0.74 8.49 12.87
C VAL A 102 1.94 7.57 12.79
N SER A 103 2.18 6.79 13.83
CA SER A 103 3.26 5.81 13.84
C SER A 103 2.80 4.46 13.29
N VAL A 104 3.73 3.72 12.68
CA VAL A 104 3.48 2.31 12.36
C VAL A 104 3.22 1.54 13.64
N GLY A 105 2.21 0.67 13.63
CA GLY A 105 1.77 -0.08 14.79
C GLY A 105 0.59 0.52 15.55
N THR A 106 0.27 1.80 15.30
CA THR A 106 -0.88 2.49 15.92
C THR A 106 -2.21 1.80 15.59
N GLY A 107 -3.10 1.75 16.58
CA GLY A 107 -4.49 1.33 16.41
C GLY A 107 -5.34 2.40 15.73
N VAL A 108 -6.24 1.98 14.85
CA VAL A 108 -7.23 2.84 14.19
C VAL A 108 -8.58 2.14 14.21
N ALA A 109 -9.58 2.76 14.82
CA ALA A 109 -10.97 2.36 14.65
C ALA A 109 -11.48 2.96 13.33
N LEU A 110 -12.16 2.13 12.55
CA LEU A 110 -12.52 2.41 11.16
C LEU A 110 -13.98 2.10 10.93
N ASP A 111 -14.70 3.05 10.30
CA ASP A 111 -16.04 2.83 9.77
C ASP A 111 -16.05 3.18 8.27
N ILE A 112 -16.54 2.25 7.45
CA ILE A 112 -16.86 2.50 6.04
C ILE A 112 -18.34 2.20 5.86
N ASN A 113 -19.14 3.21 5.56
CA ASN A 113 -20.58 3.06 5.40
C ASN A 113 -20.93 2.75 3.94
N ASP A 114 -22.08 2.08 3.77
CA ASP A 114 -22.77 1.89 2.49
C ASP A 114 -21.92 1.28 1.38
N ILE A 115 -21.03 0.34 1.72
CA ILE A 115 -20.31 -0.42 0.68
C ILE A 115 -21.31 -1.32 -0.05
N PRO A 116 -21.50 -1.17 -1.38
CA PRO A 116 -22.47 -1.94 -2.13
C PRO A 116 -22.30 -3.46 -1.96
N GLY A 117 -23.36 -4.15 -1.55
CA GLY A 117 -23.35 -5.61 -1.31
C GLY A 117 -22.59 -6.09 -0.06
N VAL A 118 -21.96 -5.17 0.67
CA VAL A 118 -21.24 -5.45 1.93
C VAL A 118 -22.01 -4.85 3.12
N GLY A 119 -22.48 -3.61 2.97
CA GLY A 119 -23.09 -2.80 4.03
C GLY A 119 -22.04 -1.95 4.76
N THR A 120 -22.28 -1.68 6.04
CA THR A 120 -21.35 -0.97 6.91
C THR A 120 -20.25 -1.91 7.41
N LEU A 121 -19.03 -1.43 7.37
CA LEU A 121 -17.83 -2.13 7.85
C LEU A 121 -17.27 -1.34 9.03
N GLU A 122 -17.38 -1.90 10.22
CA GLU A 122 -16.80 -1.34 11.45
C GLU A 122 -15.70 -2.27 11.96
N LEU A 123 -14.48 -1.79 12.03
CA LEU A 123 -13.30 -2.61 12.32
C LEU A 123 -12.26 -1.87 13.13
N MET A 124 -11.57 -2.60 13.97
CA MET A 124 -10.25 -2.22 14.46
C MET A 124 -9.19 -2.57 13.41
N SER A 125 -8.23 -1.70 13.25
CA SER A 125 -7.16 -1.81 12.27
C SER A 125 -5.83 -1.40 12.87
N LYS A 126 -4.74 -1.82 12.24
CA LYS A 126 -3.38 -1.47 12.64
C LYS A 126 -2.66 -0.77 11.51
N VAL A 127 -1.98 0.33 11.81
CA VAL A 127 -1.14 1.04 10.85
C VAL A 127 0.08 0.19 10.50
N MET A 128 0.23 -0.13 9.22
CA MET A 128 1.31 -0.96 8.67
C MET A 128 2.35 -0.16 7.89
N ARG A 129 1.95 0.98 7.33
CA ARG A 129 2.82 1.84 6.53
C ARG A 129 2.34 3.29 6.61
N VAL A 130 3.30 4.21 6.68
CA VAL A 130 3.08 5.66 6.58
C VAL A 130 4.07 6.20 5.56
N THR A 131 3.57 6.86 4.52
CA THR A 131 4.39 7.51 3.49
C THR A 131 4.01 8.98 3.44
N ARG A 132 4.96 9.86 3.67
CA ARG A 132 4.78 11.30 3.51
C ARG A 132 4.79 11.64 2.03
N ILE A 133 3.81 12.40 1.60
CA ILE A 133 3.72 12.93 0.24
C ILE A 133 3.95 14.44 0.32
N GLU A 134 5.02 14.88 -0.33
CA GLU A 134 5.33 16.31 -0.46
C GLU A 134 4.32 16.93 -1.44
N ARG A 135 3.87 18.12 -1.12
CA ARG A 135 2.99 18.93 -1.97
C ARG A 135 3.55 20.35 -2.08
N GLU A 136 3.17 21.04 -3.12
CA GLU A 136 3.59 22.44 -3.37
C GLU A 136 3.02 23.44 -2.33
N ASP A 137 1.95 23.06 -1.62
CA ASP A 137 1.23 23.89 -0.66
C ASP A 137 1.73 23.77 0.81
N ASP A 138 2.94 23.23 1.02
CA ASP A 138 3.60 23.04 2.34
C ASP A 138 2.80 22.22 3.37
N MET A 139 1.59 21.77 3.06
CA MET A 139 0.79 20.92 3.95
C MET A 139 1.03 19.46 3.63
N PRO A 140 1.79 18.71 4.45
CA PRO A 140 2.09 17.32 4.14
C PRO A 140 0.83 16.46 4.22
N ILE A 141 0.67 15.59 3.23
CA ILE A 141 -0.31 14.51 3.26
C ILE A 141 0.43 13.20 3.52
N TYR A 142 -0.18 12.34 4.34
CA TYR A 142 0.34 11.02 4.61
C TYR A 142 -0.54 9.97 3.94
N HIS A 143 0.04 9.12 3.11
CA HIS A 143 -0.59 7.91 2.65
C HIS A 143 -0.39 6.82 3.72
N ILE A 144 -1.46 6.44 4.37
CA ILE A 144 -1.46 5.50 5.49
C ILE A 144 -2.07 4.19 5.02
N GLY A 145 -1.29 3.11 5.12
CA GLY A 145 -1.75 1.75 4.86
C GLY A 145 -2.08 1.06 6.17
N ILE A 146 -3.29 0.52 6.30
CA ILE A 146 -3.77 -0.20 7.48
C ILE A 146 -4.14 -1.64 7.15
N GLN A 147 -4.00 -2.50 8.15
CA GLN A 147 -4.45 -3.88 8.12
C GLN A 147 -5.65 -4.05 9.04
N PHE A 148 -6.73 -4.61 8.53
CA PHE A 148 -7.91 -4.95 9.29
C PHE A 148 -7.60 -6.04 10.32
N GLN A 149 -8.14 -5.90 11.52
CA GLN A 149 -8.05 -6.92 12.55
C GLN A 149 -9.39 -7.66 12.66
N ALA A 150 -9.31 -8.96 12.91
CA ALA A 150 -10.47 -9.81 13.19
C ALA A 150 -11.60 -9.80 12.14
N VAL A 151 -11.26 -9.61 10.85
CA VAL A 151 -12.27 -9.72 9.77
C VAL A 151 -12.66 -11.18 9.59
N SER A 152 -13.95 -11.48 9.69
CA SER A 152 -14.47 -12.82 9.40
C SER A 152 -14.26 -13.19 7.93
N ARG A 153 -14.15 -14.50 7.64
CA ARG A 153 -14.02 -14.98 6.27
C ARG A 153 -15.20 -14.52 5.40
N SER A 154 -16.41 -14.61 5.92
CA SER A 154 -17.61 -14.16 5.20
C SER A 154 -17.56 -12.68 4.84
N MET A 155 -17.14 -11.82 5.76
CA MET A 155 -17.00 -10.38 5.50
C MET A 155 -15.91 -10.13 4.45
N ARG A 156 -14.77 -10.79 4.56
CA ARG A 156 -13.69 -10.71 3.57
C ARG A 156 -14.16 -11.11 2.18
N ASP A 157 -14.92 -12.19 2.06
CA ASP A 157 -15.47 -12.67 0.79
C ASP A 157 -16.46 -11.67 0.18
N LYS A 158 -17.25 -10.96 1.01
CA LYS A 158 -18.13 -9.87 0.54
C LYS A 158 -17.33 -8.69 0.00
N ILE A 159 -16.29 -8.26 0.71
CA ILE A 159 -15.41 -7.17 0.27
C ILE A 159 -14.75 -7.56 -1.07
N ILE A 160 -14.23 -8.77 -1.19
CA ILE A 160 -13.59 -9.26 -2.42
C ILE A 160 -14.57 -9.24 -3.60
N ARG A 161 -15.81 -9.69 -3.41
CA ARG A 161 -16.86 -9.64 -4.44
C ARG A 161 -17.16 -8.21 -4.89
N TYR A 162 -17.30 -7.29 -3.96
CA TYR A 162 -17.46 -5.87 -4.26
C TYR A 162 -16.29 -5.34 -5.10
N LEU A 163 -15.04 -5.64 -4.71
CA LEU A 163 -13.86 -5.19 -5.44
C LEU A 163 -13.80 -5.73 -6.87
N PHE A 164 -14.22 -6.98 -7.11
CA PHE A 164 -14.34 -7.52 -8.46
C PHE A 164 -15.38 -6.77 -9.30
N GLN A 165 -16.50 -6.35 -8.72
CA GLN A 165 -17.50 -5.54 -9.41
C GLN A 165 -16.94 -4.17 -9.79
N VAL A 166 -16.24 -3.51 -8.87
CA VAL A 166 -15.58 -2.21 -9.14
C VAL A 166 -14.54 -2.35 -10.25
N GLN A 167 -13.73 -3.41 -10.22
CA GLN A 167 -12.70 -3.66 -11.22
C GLN A 167 -13.32 -3.83 -12.62
N ARG A 168 -14.38 -4.63 -12.75
CA ARG A 168 -15.07 -4.81 -14.04
C ARG A 168 -15.61 -3.49 -14.57
N ALA A 169 -16.29 -2.71 -13.73
CA ALA A 169 -16.82 -1.42 -14.13
C ALA A 169 -15.72 -0.40 -14.52
N GLN A 170 -14.50 -0.52 -13.98
CA GLN A 170 -13.36 0.30 -14.38
C GLN A 170 -12.82 -0.10 -15.75
N VAL A 171 -12.74 -1.39 -16.05
CA VAL A 171 -12.29 -1.90 -17.37
C VAL A 171 -13.29 -1.50 -18.47
N GLU A 172 -14.60 -1.71 -18.26
CA GLU A 172 -15.64 -1.36 -19.21
C GLU A 172 -15.69 0.14 -19.57
N ARG A 173 -15.26 1.01 -18.65
CA ARG A 173 -15.16 2.47 -18.93
C ARG A 173 -13.98 2.80 -19.82
N VAL A 174 -12.83 2.16 -19.62
CA VAL A 174 -11.64 2.39 -20.45
C VAL A 174 -11.89 1.95 -21.89
N ASP A 175 -12.55 0.80 -22.08
CA ASP A 175 -12.88 0.27 -23.41
C ASP A 175 -13.93 1.11 -24.17
N ASN A 176 -14.74 1.93 -23.47
CA ASN A 176 -15.73 2.80 -24.10
C ASN A 176 -15.21 4.23 -24.40
N ASP A 177 -14.05 4.60 -23.86
CA ASP A 177 -13.43 5.91 -24.08
C ASP A 177 -12.33 5.88 -25.18
N GLU A 178 -12.08 4.70 -25.80
CA GLU A 178 -11.26 4.50 -27.01
C GLU A 178 -12.13 4.41 -28.26
#